data_45b41dbae407aff11c883c997860b107
#
_entry.id   45b41dbae407aff11c883c997860b107
#
_cell.length_a   1.000
_cell.length_b   1.000
_cell.length_c   1.000
_cell.angle_alpha   90.00
_cell.angle_beta   90.00
_cell.angle_gamma   90.00
#
_symmetry.space_group_name_H-M   'P 1'
#
loop_
_entity.id
_entity.type
_entity.pdbx_description
1 polymer ?
#
loop_
_entity_poly.entity_id
_entity_poly.type
_entity_poly.pdbx_seq_one_letter_code
_entity_poly.pdbx_strand_id
1 'polypeptide(L)'
;SGDGKEVWSVNLAEKDGWFSRAPALLSGGVTVSGGHVYIGSEKAKVYALNTSDGTVAWEASVAGEAISRPVVSDGMVLIHTTNGQLQALNEADGAVKWTVNLDMPALSLRGESAPATAYGAAIVGGDNGRVSAVLMQQGQMIWQQRISTATGPTEIDRLNDVDTTPVIVNGVIYALAYNGNLTALDLRSGQIMWKRELGSVNDFIVDGNRIYLVDQNDRLLALTTDGGVTLWTQSDLLHRLLTAPVLYNGNLVVGDSEGYMHWVNPEDGHFVAQQKVDSSGFLTDPVVADGKLLIQAKDGTLYAITR
;
A
#
# COMPACT_ATOMS: atom_id res chain seq x y z
N SER A 1 3.19 -16.34 -16.72
CA SER A 1 4.24 -16.51 -17.75
C SER A 1 4.49 -15.17 -18.45
N GLY A 2 5.66 -15.00 -19.07
CA GLY A 2 6.04 -13.77 -19.78
C GLY A 2 5.18 -13.45 -21.00
N ASP A 3 4.39 -14.43 -21.49
CA ASP A 3 3.46 -14.32 -22.62
C ASP A 3 1.99 -14.21 -22.20
N GLY A 4 1.72 -14.00 -20.90
CA GLY A 4 0.37 -13.85 -20.34
C GLY A 4 -0.43 -15.14 -20.19
N LYS A 5 0.17 -16.31 -20.47
CA LYS A 5 -0.52 -17.57 -20.25
C LYS A 5 -0.61 -17.94 -18.79
N GLU A 6 -1.75 -18.47 -18.37
CA GLU A 6 -1.93 -19.02 -17.04
C GLU A 6 -0.92 -20.16 -16.79
N VAL A 7 -0.18 -20.08 -15.68
CA VAL A 7 0.75 -21.12 -15.24
C VAL A 7 0.05 -22.07 -14.29
N TRP A 8 -0.72 -21.53 -13.35
CA TRP A 8 -1.56 -22.27 -12.44
C TRP A 8 -2.72 -21.40 -11.93
N SER A 9 -3.73 -22.03 -11.39
CA SER A 9 -4.86 -21.39 -10.74
C SER A 9 -5.26 -22.21 -9.52
N VAL A 10 -5.57 -21.55 -8.41
CA VAL A 10 -5.96 -22.18 -7.16
C VAL A 10 -7.21 -21.53 -6.61
N ASN A 11 -8.13 -22.34 -6.08
CA ASN A 11 -9.33 -21.87 -5.39
C ASN A 11 -9.16 -22.07 -3.88
N LEU A 12 -9.00 -20.97 -3.15
CA LEU A 12 -8.85 -20.95 -1.69
C LEU A 12 -10.20 -20.89 -0.95
N ALA A 13 -11.34 -21.06 -1.64
CA ALA A 13 -12.65 -21.10 -1.00
C ALA A 13 -12.74 -22.25 -0.01
N GLU A 14 -13.19 -21.93 1.20
CA GLU A 14 -13.36 -22.89 2.30
C GLU A 14 -14.64 -23.71 2.13
N LYS A 15 -14.64 -24.94 2.65
CA LYS A 15 -15.87 -25.72 2.73
C LYS A 15 -16.80 -25.09 3.77
N ASP A 16 -17.98 -24.70 3.31
CA ASP A 16 -19.05 -24.18 4.15
C ASP A 16 -20.24 -25.14 4.06
N GLY A 17 -20.26 -26.11 4.97
CA GLY A 17 -21.23 -27.18 4.94
C GLY A 17 -20.90 -28.31 3.93
N TRP A 18 -21.88 -29.19 3.70
CA TRP A 18 -21.69 -30.42 2.90
C TRP A 18 -21.57 -30.14 1.39
N PHE A 19 -22.24 -29.10 0.88
CA PHE A 19 -22.36 -28.81 -0.55
C PHE A 19 -21.99 -27.38 -0.97
N SER A 20 -21.59 -26.50 -0.03
CA SER A 20 -21.26 -25.11 -0.29
C SER A 20 -19.80 -24.80 0.00
N ARG A 21 -19.26 -23.79 -0.71
CA ARG A 21 -17.96 -23.18 -0.43
C ARG A 21 -18.15 -21.70 -0.18
N ALA A 22 -17.58 -21.20 0.91
CA ALA A 22 -17.51 -19.78 1.19
C ALA A 22 -16.29 -19.18 0.50
N PRO A 23 -16.41 -18.04 -0.21
CA PRO A 23 -15.27 -17.40 -0.86
C PRO A 23 -14.21 -17.02 0.19
N ALA A 24 -12.94 -17.07 -0.20
CA ALA A 24 -11.83 -16.73 0.69
C ALA A 24 -11.73 -15.23 1.00
N LEU A 25 -12.37 -14.36 0.19
CA LEU A 25 -12.35 -12.91 0.31
C LEU A 25 -10.91 -12.37 0.37
N LEU A 26 -10.16 -12.63 -0.68
CA LEU A 26 -8.75 -12.25 -0.79
C LEU A 26 -8.64 -10.76 -1.13
N SER A 27 -8.32 -9.93 -0.17
CA SER A 27 -8.24 -8.46 -0.30
C SER A 27 -6.86 -7.90 0.02
N GLY A 28 -6.06 -8.65 0.78
CA GLY A 28 -4.77 -8.20 1.27
C GLY A 28 -3.66 -8.34 0.25
N GLY A 29 -3.79 -7.73 -0.91
CA GLY A 29 -2.76 -7.62 -1.95
C GLY A 29 -1.90 -8.88 -2.16
N VAL A 30 -1.08 -8.90 -3.19
CA VAL A 30 -0.18 -10.03 -3.45
C VAL A 30 1.27 -9.59 -3.24
N THR A 31 2.03 -10.36 -2.47
CA THR A 31 3.49 -10.21 -2.36
C THR A 31 4.18 -11.50 -2.77
N VAL A 32 5.21 -11.39 -3.59
CA VAL A 32 6.01 -12.53 -4.04
C VAL A 32 7.41 -12.41 -3.44
N SER A 33 7.83 -13.43 -2.71
CA SER A 33 9.15 -13.50 -2.09
C SER A 33 9.56 -14.95 -1.82
N GLY A 34 10.85 -15.28 -1.92
CA GLY A 34 11.39 -16.55 -1.51
C GLY A 34 10.75 -17.80 -2.15
N GLY A 35 10.19 -17.67 -3.37
CA GLY A 35 9.49 -18.77 -4.03
C GLY A 35 8.02 -18.95 -3.60
N HIS A 36 7.48 -18.02 -2.82
CA HIS A 36 6.10 -18.01 -2.36
C HIS A 36 5.34 -16.76 -2.80
N VAL A 37 4.02 -16.92 -2.91
CA VAL A 37 3.03 -15.85 -3.06
C VAL A 37 2.28 -15.74 -1.74
N TYR A 38 2.32 -14.57 -1.12
CA TYR A 38 1.61 -14.27 0.12
C TYR A 38 0.39 -13.42 -0.17
N ILE A 39 -0.75 -13.77 0.44
CA ILE A 39 -2.00 -13.04 0.28
C ILE A 39 -2.83 -13.08 1.57
N GLY A 40 -3.39 -11.93 1.93
CA GLY A 40 -4.28 -11.76 3.06
C GLY A 40 -5.77 -11.92 2.70
N SER A 41 -6.57 -12.22 3.69
CA SER A 41 -8.01 -12.45 3.58
C SER A 41 -8.80 -11.63 4.61
N GLU A 42 -10.00 -11.18 4.24
CA GLU A 42 -10.98 -10.58 5.17
C GLU A 42 -11.49 -11.58 6.20
N LYS A 43 -11.20 -12.88 6.06
CA LYS A 43 -11.52 -13.94 7.03
C LYS A 43 -10.42 -14.15 8.07
N ALA A 44 -9.60 -13.14 8.32
CA ALA A 44 -8.49 -13.21 9.27
C ALA A 44 -7.52 -14.37 8.98
N LYS A 45 -7.17 -14.56 7.70
CA LYS A 45 -6.24 -15.59 7.25
C LYS A 45 -5.16 -14.99 6.34
N VAL A 46 -4.01 -15.62 6.38
CA VAL A 46 -2.90 -15.37 5.45
C VAL A 46 -2.49 -16.70 4.83
N TYR A 47 -2.32 -16.71 3.53
CA TYR A 47 -1.89 -17.88 2.76
C TYR A 47 -0.52 -17.64 2.16
N ALA A 48 0.34 -18.65 2.20
CA ALA A 48 1.54 -18.74 1.40
C ALA A 48 1.38 -19.84 0.37
N LEU A 49 1.52 -19.51 -0.90
CA LEU A 49 1.39 -20.44 -2.03
C LEU A 49 2.73 -20.61 -2.72
N ASN A 50 3.07 -21.80 -3.16
CA ASN A 50 4.25 -22.04 -3.99
C ASN A 50 4.13 -21.35 -5.33
N THR A 51 5.12 -20.59 -5.75
CA THR A 51 5.11 -19.90 -7.05
C THR A 51 5.14 -20.86 -8.24
N SER A 52 5.63 -22.10 -8.05
CA SER A 52 5.79 -23.08 -9.12
C SER A 52 4.48 -23.72 -9.57
N ASP A 53 3.55 -23.96 -8.63
CA ASP A 53 2.36 -24.78 -8.88
C ASP A 53 1.09 -24.28 -8.17
N GLY A 54 1.19 -23.20 -7.36
CA GLY A 54 0.07 -22.62 -6.61
C GLY A 54 -0.39 -23.46 -5.41
N THR A 55 0.30 -24.53 -5.05
CA THR A 55 -0.06 -25.32 -3.86
C THR A 55 0.14 -24.50 -2.59
N VAL A 56 -0.76 -24.67 -1.60
CA VAL A 56 -0.66 -24.01 -0.30
C VAL A 56 0.54 -24.59 0.46
N ALA A 57 1.56 -23.75 0.71
CA ALA A 57 2.70 -24.10 1.55
C ALA A 57 2.29 -24.06 3.03
N TRP A 58 1.58 -22.99 3.43
CA TRP A 58 0.99 -22.87 4.74
C TRP A 58 -0.20 -21.89 4.72
N GLU A 59 -1.06 -22.00 5.72
CA GLU A 59 -2.16 -21.11 6.03
C GLU A 59 -2.05 -20.73 7.52
N ALA A 60 -2.21 -19.45 7.85
CA ALA A 60 -2.16 -18.95 9.21
C ALA A 60 -3.39 -18.12 9.53
N SER A 61 -3.92 -18.28 10.75
CA SER A 61 -4.94 -17.38 11.30
C SER A 61 -4.27 -16.17 11.92
N VAL A 62 -4.80 -14.98 11.64
CA VAL A 62 -4.35 -13.70 12.18
C VAL A 62 -5.46 -13.06 13.03
N ALA A 63 -5.15 -11.98 13.72
CA ALA A 63 -6.03 -11.42 14.74
C ALA A 63 -7.25 -10.65 14.19
N GLY A 64 -7.22 -10.24 12.94
CA GLY A 64 -8.28 -9.48 12.27
C GLY A 64 -8.20 -9.64 10.77
N GLU A 65 -9.06 -8.94 10.02
CA GLU A 65 -9.01 -8.96 8.56
C GLU A 65 -7.63 -8.51 8.07
N ALA A 66 -7.01 -9.30 7.20
CA ALA A 66 -5.70 -9.02 6.61
C ALA A 66 -5.90 -8.38 5.23
N ILE A 67 -6.26 -7.11 5.20
CA ILE A 67 -6.53 -6.35 3.97
C ILE A 67 -5.29 -5.57 3.48
N SER A 68 -4.33 -5.30 4.36
CA SER A 68 -3.04 -4.73 3.94
C SER A 68 -2.21 -5.75 3.16
N ARG A 69 -1.37 -5.25 2.28
CA ARG A 69 -0.42 -6.10 1.55
C ARG A 69 0.58 -6.72 2.53
N PRO A 70 0.74 -8.06 2.56
CA PRO A 70 1.78 -8.71 3.35
C PRO A 70 3.18 -8.20 2.98
N VAL A 71 4.06 -8.02 3.95
CA VAL A 71 5.44 -7.58 3.71
C VAL A 71 6.41 -8.64 4.22
N VAL A 72 7.31 -9.10 3.34
CA VAL A 72 8.30 -10.12 3.69
C VAL A 72 9.65 -9.47 3.94
N SER A 73 10.21 -9.67 5.12
CA SER A 73 11.53 -9.17 5.49
C SER A 73 12.14 -10.02 6.61
N ASP A 74 13.43 -10.29 6.53
CA ASP A 74 14.22 -10.98 7.57
C ASP A 74 13.60 -12.32 8.05
N GLY A 75 13.05 -13.12 7.13
CA GLY A 75 12.41 -14.40 7.43
C GLY A 75 11.08 -14.29 8.16
N MET A 76 10.42 -13.16 8.04
CA MET A 76 9.10 -12.87 8.61
C MET A 76 8.15 -12.33 7.56
N VAL A 77 6.86 -12.65 7.72
CA VAL A 77 5.75 -12.05 6.98
C VAL A 77 5.02 -11.13 7.95
N LEU A 78 5.07 -9.83 7.68
CA LEU A 78 4.41 -8.79 8.47
C LEU A 78 3.01 -8.54 7.93
N ILE A 79 2.02 -8.54 8.82
CA ILE A 79 0.61 -8.29 8.50
C ILE A 79 0.08 -7.21 9.44
N HIS A 80 -0.47 -6.15 8.88
CA HIS A 80 -1.27 -5.17 9.60
C HIS A 80 -2.75 -5.51 9.41
N THR A 81 -3.50 -5.60 10.49
CA THR A 81 -4.89 -6.07 10.47
C THR A 81 -5.85 -4.97 10.90
N THR A 82 -7.09 -5.01 10.41
CA THR A 82 -8.13 -4.00 10.62
C THR A 82 -8.53 -3.76 12.09
N ASN A 83 -8.09 -4.60 13.01
CA ASN A 83 -8.26 -4.38 14.44
C ASN A 83 -7.04 -3.71 15.11
N GLY A 84 -6.18 -3.07 14.31
CA GLY A 84 -5.02 -2.33 14.78
C GLY A 84 -3.89 -3.20 15.31
N GLN A 85 -3.71 -4.40 14.78
CA GLN A 85 -2.60 -5.25 15.17
C GLN A 85 -1.58 -5.41 14.06
N LEU A 86 -0.31 -5.17 14.38
CA LEU A 86 0.81 -5.58 13.56
C LEU A 86 1.30 -6.94 14.05
N GLN A 87 1.25 -7.95 13.18
CA GLN A 87 1.70 -9.31 13.48
C GLN A 87 2.87 -9.70 12.59
N ALA A 88 3.84 -10.41 13.16
CA ALA A 88 4.87 -11.09 12.39
C ALA A 88 4.64 -12.59 12.44
N LEU A 89 4.58 -13.18 11.26
CA LEU A 89 4.53 -14.62 11.06
C LEU A 89 5.90 -15.12 10.64
N ASN A 90 6.26 -16.33 11.00
CA ASN A 90 7.44 -16.98 10.48
C ASN A 90 7.25 -17.29 8.99
N GLU A 91 8.15 -16.86 8.14
CA GLU A 91 8.07 -17.04 6.69
C GLU A 91 7.97 -18.51 6.27
N ALA A 92 8.62 -19.43 7.02
CA ALA A 92 8.70 -20.83 6.64
C ALA A 92 7.41 -21.64 6.92
N ASP A 93 6.65 -21.29 7.98
CA ASP A 93 5.53 -22.11 8.45
C ASP A 93 4.28 -21.32 8.86
N GLY A 94 4.32 -19.99 8.79
CA GLY A 94 3.20 -19.11 9.16
C GLY A 94 2.95 -18.99 10.68
N ALA A 95 3.80 -19.56 11.53
CA ALA A 95 3.63 -19.45 12.98
C ALA A 95 3.79 -18.00 13.45
N VAL A 96 2.85 -17.51 14.29
CA VAL A 96 2.93 -16.16 14.85
C VAL A 96 4.15 -16.04 15.76
N LYS A 97 5.07 -15.13 15.45
CA LYS A 97 6.25 -14.82 16.27
C LYS A 97 5.95 -13.79 17.34
N TRP A 98 5.24 -12.72 16.95
CA TRP A 98 4.83 -11.68 17.88
C TRP A 98 3.62 -10.90 17.32
N THR A 99 2.97 -10.19 18.22
CA THR A 99 1.86 -9.29 17.93
C THR A 99 2.05 -7.99 18.69
N VAL A 100 1.88 -6.86 18.02
CA VAL A 100 1.88 -5.52 18.62
C VAL A 100 0.52 -4.89 18.40
N ASN A 101 -0.07 -4.37 19.48
CA ASN A 101 -1.31 -3.61 19.40
C ASN A 101 -0.97 -2.14 19.11
N LEU A 102 -1.57 -1.60 18.08
CA LEU A 102 -1.57 -0.18 17.76
C LEU A 102 -2.87 0.45 18.30
N ASP A 103 -2.77 1.71 18.70
CA ASP A 103 -3.97 2.42 19.20
C ASP A 103 -4.97 2.62 18.06
N MET A 104 -6.24 2.27 18.30
CA MET A 104 -7.33 2.40 17.33
C MET A 104 -8.29 3.53 17.75
N PRO A 105 -8.77 4.38 16.83
CA PRO A 105 -9.87 5.28 17.08
C PRO A 105 -11.21 4.55 17.10
N ALA A 106 -12.28 5.23 17.51
CA ALA A 106 -13.63 4.68 17.48
C ALA A 106 -14.20 4.55 16.07
N LEU A 107 -13.67 5.29 15.10
CA LEU A 107 -14.03 5.28 13.69
C LEU A 107 -12.78 5.45 12.85
N SER A 108 -12.58 4.58 11.86
CA SER A 108 -11.52 4.64 10.88
C SER A 108 -12.05 4.42 9.46
N LEU A 109 -11.26 4.77 8.46
CA LEU A 109 -11.51 4.34 7.08
C LEU A 109 -11.27 2.83 6.97
N ARG A 110 -11.85 2.20 5.96
CA ARG A 110 -11.51 0.82 5.64
C ARG A 110 -10.27 0.81 4.73
N GLY A 111 -9.13 0.98 5.33
CA GLY A 111 -7.82 0.91 4.71
C GLY A 111 -6.83 0.41 5.76
N GLU A 112 -5.69 -0.06 5.35
CA GLU A 112 -4.62 -0.45 6.26
C GLU A 112 -3.27 -0.18 5.60
N SER A 113 -2.46 0.63 6.24
CA SER A 113 -1.09 0.85 5.85
C SER A 113 -0.31 -0.47 5.78
N ALA A 114 0.26 -0.79 4.63
CA ALA A 114 1.25 -1.87 4.60
C ALA A 114 2.51 -1.42 5.35
N PRO A 115 3.15 -2.31 6.15
CA PRO A 115 4.39 -1.95 6.82
C PRO A 115 5.51 -1.67 5.81
N ALA A 116 6.35 -0.67 6.09
CA ALA A 116 7.63 -0.49 5.42
C ALA A 116 8.76 -1.00 6.32
N THR A 117 9.77 -1.64 5.76
CA THR A 117 10.87 -2.21 6.56
C THR A 117 12.21 -1.62 6.18
N ALA A 118 13.00 -1.23 7.19
CA ALA A 118 14.38 -0.80 7.01
C ALA A 118 15.17 -0.95 8.30
N TYR A 119 16.43 -1.32 8.21
CA TYR A 119 17.38 -1.40 9.33
C TYR A 119 16.88 -2.18 10.55
N GLY A 120 16.12 -3.26 10.32
CA GLY A 120 15.56 -4.11 11.37
C GLY A 120 14.33 -3.53 12.08
N ALA A 121 13.76 -2.45 11.57
CA ALA A 121 12.50 -1.87 12.03
C ALA A 121 11.39 -2.04 10.98
N ALA A 122 10.17 -2.26 11.46
CA ALA A 122 8.93 -2.13 10.70
C ALA A 122 8.28 -0.79 11.05
N ILE A 123 7.96 -0.01 10.02
CA ILE A 123 7.28 1.29 10.15
C ILE A 123 5.87 1.12 9.59
N VAL A 124 4.87 1.50 10.37
CA VAL A 124 3.46 1.34 9.98
C VAL A 124 2.65 2.58 10.35
N GLY A 125 1.76 2.99 9.46
CA GLY A 125 0.74 3.97 9.73
C GLY A 125 -0.41 3.36 10.54
N GLY A 126 -1.10 4.16 11.30
CA GLY A 126 -2.26 3.74 12.08
C GLY A 126 -3.43 4.69 11.92
N ASP A 127 -4.62 4.18 12.19
CA ASP A 127 -5.90 4.88 12.00
C ASP A 127 -6.11 6.09 12.93
N ASN A 128 -5.18 6.33 13.83
CA ASN A 128 -5.23 7.45 14.80
C ASN A 128 -4.32 8.62 14.43
N GLY A 129 -3.87 8.70 13.17
CA GLY A 129 -2.96 9.73 12.71
C GLY A 129 -1.53 9.58 13.23
N ARG A 130 -1.12 8.34 13.57
CA ARG A 130 0.22 8.05 14.09
C ARG A 130 1.01 7.18 13.14
N VAL A 131 2.31 7.31 13.22
CA VAL A 131 3.28 6.37 12.62
C VAL A 131 4.02 5.71 13.76
N SER A 132 4.16 4.40 13.69
CA SER A 132 4.80 3.57 14.71
C SER A 132 6.02 2.87 14.12
N ALA A 133 7.10 2.78 14.89
CA ALA A 133 8.26 1.97 14.57
C ALA A 133 8.36 0.81 15.57
N VAL A 134 8.49 -0.41 15.03
CA VAL A 134 8.55 -1.64 15.79
C VAL A 134 9.84 -2.39 15.45
N LEU A 135 10.58 -2.85 16.45
CA LEU A 135 11.76 -3.69 16.27
C LEU A 135 11.31 -5.06 15.74
N MET A 136 11.69 -5.41 14.53
CA MET A 136 11.18 -6.59 13.82
C MET A 136 11.45 -7.90 14.52
N GLN A 137 12.64 -8.08 15.12
CA GLN A 137 13.00 -9.35 15.75
C GLN A 137 12.20 -9.69 17.01
N GLN A 138 11.66 -8.67 17.71
CA GLN A 138 11.08 -8.84 19.04
C GLN A 138 9.63 -8.32 19.13
N GLY A 139 9.15 -7.59 18.12
CA GLY A 139 7.83 -6.93 18.20
C GLY A 139 7.80 -5.82 19.26
N GLN A 140 8.92 -5.20 19.59
CA GLN A 140 8.97 -4.14 20.57
C GLN A 140 8.76 -2.78 19.91
N MET A 141 7.83 -1.98 20.42
CA MET A 141 7.66 -0.59 20.01
C MET A 141 8.94 0.20 20.31
N ILE A 142 9.52 0.82 19.29
CA ILE A 142 10.70 1.70 19.41
C ILE A 142 10.23 3.12 19.72
N TRP A 143 9.32 3.64 18.90
CA TRP A 143 8.69 4.94 19.06
C TRP A 143 7.34 4.95 18.33
N GLN A 144 6.51 5.92 18.72
CA GLN A 144 5.26 6.25 18.04
C GLN A 144 5.14 7.77 17.96
N GLN A 145 4.88 8.29 16.77
CA GLN A 145 4.79 9.72 16.50
C GLN A 145 3.46 10.09 15.87
N ARG A 146 2.79 11.09 16.42
CA ARG A 146 1.57 11.65 15.82
C ARG A 146 1.94 12.59 14.68
N ILE A 147 1.47 12.32 13.48
CA ILE A 147 1.70 13.13 12.27
C ILE A 147 0.46 13.91 11.86
N SER A 148 -0.73 13.43 12.20
CA SER A 148 -2.00 14.10 11.95
C SER A 148 -2.84 14.17 13.22
N THR A 149 -3.70 15.17 13.30
CA THR A 149 -4.63 15.37 14.43
C THR A 149 -6.02 15.52 13.86
N ALA A 150 -6.97 14.76 14.40
CA ALA A 150 -8.37 14.87 14.05
C ALA A 150 -8.87 16.30 14.23
N THR A 151 -9.35 16.91 13.15
CA THR A 151 -9.89 18.29 13.16
C THR A 151 -11.18 18.31 12.35
N GLY A 152 -12.14 19.13 12.78
CA GLY A 152 -13.40 19.30 12.09
C GLY A 152 -14.63 19.07 12.97
N PRO A 153 -15.80 19.54 12.53
CA PRO A 153 -17.04 19.48 13.29
C PRO A 153 -17.71 18.11 13.28
N THR A 154 -17.52 17.29 12.26
CA THR A 154 -18.16 15.98 12.12
C THR A 154 -17.15 14.86 12.38
N GLU A 155 -17.64 13.64 12.65
CA GLU A 155 -16.80 12.45 12.78
C GLU A 155 -16.04 12.13 11.48
N ILE A 156 -16.66 12.39 10.32
CA ILE A 156 -16.02 12.18 9.01
C ILE A 156 -14.87 13.18 8.80
N ASP A 157 -15.05 14.44 9.19
CA ASP A 157 -13.98 15.45 9.09
C ASP A 157 -12.79 15.11 9.99
N ARG A 158 -13.03 14.33 11.05
CA ARG A 158 -12.01 13.90 12.02
C ARG A 158 -11.24 12.65 11.62
N LEU A 159 -11.61 11.98 10.53
CA LEU A 159 -10.82 10.88 9.99
C LEU A 159 -9.44 11.40 9.60
N ASN A 160 -8.39 10.79 10.11
CA ASN A 160 -7.01 11.21 9.90
C ASN A 160 -6.05 10.01 9.81
N ASP A 161 -6.57 8.91 9.28
CA ASP A 161 -5.88 7.64 9.17
C ASP A 161 -4.62 7.76 8.29
N VAL A 162 -3.59 7.01 8.63
CA VAL A 162 -2.36 6.89 7.85
C VAL A 162 -2.40 5.55 7.13
N ASP A 163 -3.25 5.47 6.09
CA ASP A 163 -3.49 4.25 5.32
C ASP A 163 -2.44 4.02 4.22
N THR A 164 -1.73 5.08 3.84
CA THR A 164 -0.67 4.97 2.84
C THR A 164 0.53 4.21 3.38
N THR A 165 1.17 3.44 2.53
CA THR A 165 2.43 2.76 2.86
C THR A 165 3.54 3.79 3.09
N PRO A 166 4.19 3.83 4.27
CA PRO A 166 5.32 4.73 4.50
C PRO A 166 6.47 4.42 3.55
N VAL A 167 7.14 5.45 3.03
CA VAL A 167 8.31 5.31 2.17
C VAL A 167 9.56 5.69 2.95
N ILE A 168 10.58 4.82 2.94
CA ILE A 168 11.83 5.02 3.70
C ILE A 168 12.97 5.21 2.71
N VAL A 169 13.59 6.38 2.74
CA VAL A 169 14.75 6.71 1.89
C VAL A 169 15.82 7.40 2.73
N ASN A 170 17.04 6.88 2.70
CA ASN A 170 18.22 7.48 3.37
C ASN A 170 18.01 7.83 4.85
N GLY A 171 17.28 7.00 5.59
CA GLY A 171 17.01 7.23 7.02
C GLY A 171 15.91 8.24 7.31
N VAL A 172 15.18 8.68 6.28
CA VAL A 172 13.98 9.52 6.40
C VAL A 172 12.76 8.69 6.06
N ILE A 173 11.72 8.77 6.88
CA ILE A 173 10.41 8.19 6.65
C ILE A 173 9.52 9.31 6.10
N TYR A 174 8.87 9.04 4.98
CA TYR A 174 7.77 9.87 4.46
C TYR A 174 6.47 9.13 4.73
N ALA A 175 5.52 9.78 5.38
CA ALA A 175 4.21 9.25 5.70
C ALA A 175 3.13 10.27 5.35
N LEU A 176 2.01 9.80 4.83
CA LEU A 176 0.93 10.62 4.32
C LEU A 176 -0.38 10.18 4.97
N ALA A 177 -1.09 11.11 5.59
CA ALA A 177 -2.36 10.86 6.25
C ALA A 177 -3.54 11.38 5.41
N TYR A 178 -4.68 10.69 5.50
CA TYR A 178 -5.96 11.20 5.03
C TYR A 178 -6.33 12.47 5.81
N ASN A 179 -6.93 13.47 5.19
CA ASN A 179 -7.26 14.77 5.83
C ASN A 179 -6.15 15.33 6.73
N GLY A 180 -4.90 15.08 6.39
CA GLY A 180 -3.80 15.34 7.30
C GLY A 180 -2.60 15.98 6.66
N ASN A 181 -1.45 15.38 6.91
CA ASN A 181 -0.16 15.92 6.49
C ASN A 181 0.66 14.87 5.77
N LEU A 182 1.39 15.32 4.76
CA LEU A 182 2.63 14.67 4.35
C LEU A 182 3.72 15.07 5.34
N THR A 183 4.36 14.09 5.96
CA THR A 183 5.31 14.30 7.04
C THR A 183 6.60 13.54 6.77
N ALA A 184 7.74 14.18 6.93
CA ALA A 184 9.04 13.54 6.97
C ALA A 184 9.50 13.39 8.42
N LEU A 185 9.94 12.16 8.76
CA LEU A 185 10.40 11.81 10.11
C LEU A 185 11.81 11.22 10.03
N ASP A 186 12.61 11.48 11.05
CA ASP A 186 13.85 10.76 11.25
C ASP A 186 13.57 9.31 11.65
N LEU A 187 14.10 8.35 10.92
CA LEU A 187 13.81 6.92 11.11
C LEU A 187 14.20 6.42 12.51
N ARG A 188 15.30 6.91 13.05
CA ARG A 188 15.84 6.45 14.33
C ARG A 188 15.06 6.96 15.53
N SER A 189 14.71 8.24 15.50
CA SER A 189 14.10 8.94 16.64
C SER A 189 12.59 9.12 16.54
N GLY A 190 12.01 9.00 15.33
CA GLY A 190 10.62 9.35 15.06
C GLY A 190 10.34 10.87 15.10
N GLN A 191 11.39 11.71 15.23
CA GLN A 191 11.20 13.16 15.26
C GLN A 191 10.76 13.68 13.90
N ILE A 192 9.77 14.59 13.92
CA ILE A 192 9.31 15.27 12.72
C ILE A 192 10.39 16.23 12.25
N MET A 193 10.86 16.04 11.02
CA MET A 193 11.79 16.93 10.34
C MET A 193 11.05 18.09 9.69
N TRP A 194 9.97 17.78 8.98
CA TRP A 194 9.03 18.74 8.43
C TRP A 194 7.67 18.08 8.21
N LYS A 195 6.64 18.89 8.07
CA LYS A 195 5.32 18.45 7.64
C LYS A 195 4.63 19.50 6.81
N ARG A 196 3.76 19.05 5.93
CA ARG A 196 2.97 19.87 5.03
C ARG A 196 1.53 19.43 5.04
N GLU A 197 0.60 20.34 5.17
CA GLU A 197 -0.83 20.09 5.04
C GLU A 197 -1.14 19.66 3.59
N LEU A 198 -1.39 18.38 3.45
CA LEU A 198 -1.67 17.69 2.19
C LEU A 198 -2.11 16.28 2.52
N GLY A 199 -3.30 15.88 2.10
CA GLY A 199 -3.86 14.56 2.37
C GLY A 199 -4.04 13.73 1.10
N SER A 200 -3.97 12.41 1.24
CA SER A 200 -4.31 11.44 0.21
C SER A 200 -4.70 10.10 0.83
N VAL A 201 -5.42 9.29 0.06
CA VAL A 201 -5.67 7.87 0.32
C VAL A 201 -4.78 6.97 -0.54
N ASN A 202 -4.16 7.51 -1.58
CA ASN A 202 -3.33 6.77 -2.51
C ASN A 202 -1.89 6.71 -2.01
N ASP A 203 -1.23 5.59 -2.26
CA ASP A 203 0.20 5.47 -2.06
C ASP A 203 0.96 6.50 -2.92
N PHE A 204 2.18 6.78 -2.55
CA PHE A 204 3.04 7.75 -3.21
C PHE A 204 4.43 7.17 -3.41
N ILE A 205 5.22 7.82 -4.24
CA ILE A 205 6.61 7.39 -4.49
C ILE A 205 7.59 8.50 -4.17
N VAL A 206 8.78 8.08 -3.77
CA VAL A 206 9.95 8.96 -3.59
C VAL A 206 11.04 8.50 -4.54
N ASP A 207 11.46 9.38 -5.43
CA ASP A 207 12.55 9.14 -6.35
C ASP A 207 13.57 10.30 -6.33
N GLY A 208 14.82 9.98 -6.02
CA GLY A 208 15.85 10.98 -5.83
C GLY A 208 15.49 11.99 -4.75
N ASN A 209 15.34 13.24 -5.16
CA ASN A 209 14.98 14.37 -4.30
C ASN A 209 13.52 14.81 -4.48
N ARG A 210 12.66 13.96 -5.05
CA ARG A 210 11.27 14.26 -5.35
C ARG A 210 10.32 13.27 -4.73
N ILE A 211 9.15 13.76 -4.35
CA ILE A 211 7.99 13.00 -3.93
C ILE A 211 6.90 13.22 -4.96
N TYR A 212 6.31 12.15 -5.47
CA TYR A 212 5.19 12.22 -6.40
C TYR A 212 3.97 11.57 -5.74
N LEU A 213 2.85 12.26 -5.75
CA LEU A 213 1.61 11.81 -5.16
C LEU A 213 0.38 12.35 -5.89
N VAL A 214 -0.74 11.70 -5.71
CA VAL A 214 -2.07 12.18 -6.09
C VAL A 214 -2.78 12.62 -4.82
N ASP A 215 -3.27 13.86 -4.78
CA ASP A 215 -4.01 14.37 -3.62
C ASP A 215 -5.51 14.00 -3.68
N GLN A 216 -6.25 14.36 -2.64
CA GLN A 216 -7.70 14.08 -2.52
C GLN A 216 -8.57 14.71 -3.61
N ASN A 217 -8.02 15.64 -4.40
CA ASN A 217 -8.73 16.29 -5.51
C ASN A 217 -8.30 15.74 -6.87
N ASP A 218 -7.58 14.63 -6.92
CA ASP A 218 -7.00 14.05 -8.13
C ASP A 218 -5.98 14.95 -8.82
N ARG A 219 -5.27 15.79 -8.06
CA ARG A 219 -4.12 16.51 -8.58
C ARG A 219 -2.87 15.64 -8.42
N LEU A 220 -2.13 15.47 -9.50
CA LEU A 220 -0.81 14.85 -9.45
C LEU A 220 0.23 15.94 -9.14
N LEU A 221 1.01 15.75 -8.08
CA LEU A 221 1.99 16.71 -7.60
C LEU A 221 3.39 16.11 -7.59
N ALA A 222 4.38 16.96 -7.88
CA ALA A 222 5.77 16.72 -7.52
C ALA A 222 6.19 17.70 -6.43
N LEU A 223 6.82 17.17 -5.38
CA LEU A 223 7.31 17.94 -4.25
C LEU A 223 8.78 17.64 -4.02
N THR A 224 9.49 18.54 -3.34
CA THR A 224 10.86 18.25 -2.89
C THR A 224 10.84 17.33 -1.66
N THR A 225 11.84 16.48 -1.52
CA THR A 225 12.06 15.70 -0.29
C THR A 225 12.53 16.58 0.87
N ASP A 226 13.09 17.74 0.58
CA ASP A 226 13.49 18.75 1.55
C ASP A 226 12.36 19.79 1.69
N GLY A 227 11.60 19.68 2.77
CA GLY A 227 10.51 20.58 3.14
C GLY A 227 9.20 20.42 2.39
N GLY A 228 9.07 19.48 1.45
CA GLY A 228 7.81 19.22 0.73
C GLY A 228 7.35 20.37 -0.18
N VAL A 229 8.26 21.18 -0.71
CA VAL A 229 7.93 22.30 -1.59
C VAL A 229 7.41 21.81 -2.92
N THR A 230 6.30 22.37 -3.42
CA THR A 230 5.74 22.00 -4.72
C THR A 230 6.66 22.45 -5.84
N LEU A 231 7.04 21.51 -6.70
CA LEU A 231 7.78 21.75 -7.94
C LEU A 231 6.80 22.02 -9.08
N TRP A 232 5.79 21.19 -9.24
CA TRP A 232 4.72 21.36 -10.19
C TRP A 232 3.43 20.66 -9.71
N THR A 233 2.30 21.03 -10.32
CA THR A 233 1.00 20.43 -10.11
C THR A 233 0.30 20.23 -11.46
N GLN A 234 -0.15 19.00 -11.73
CA GLN A 234 -0.98 18.65 -12.86
C GLN A 234 -2.44 18.54 -12.39
N SER A 235 -3.31 19.40 -12.91
CA SER A 235 -4.72 19.52 -12.50
C SER A 235 -5.73 19.15 -13.58
N ASP A 236 -5.29 18.72 -14.77
CA ASP A 236 -6.22 18.39 -15.87
C ASP A 236 -6.95 17.04 -15.68
N LEU A 237 -6.61 16.31 -14.61
CA LEU A 237 -7.20 15.02 -14.26
C LEU A 237 -8.14 15.10 -13.03
N LEU A 238 -8.59 16.30 -12.65
CA LEU A 238 -9.50 16.48 -11.51
C LEU A 238 -10.74 15.60 -11.63
N HIS A 239 -11.15 14.99 -10.51
CA HIS A 239 -12.36 14.16 -10.37
C HIS A 239 -12.38 12.88 -11.23
N ARG A 240 -11.20 12.37 -11.62
CA ARG A 240 -11.10 11.13 -12.39
C ARG A 240 -10.84 9.91 -11.53
N LEU A 241 -10.72 10.06 -10.21
CA LEU A 241 -10.37 9.01 -9.25
C LEU A 241 -9.09 8.29 -9.68
N LEU A 242 -7.99 9.02 -9.58
CA LEU A 242 -6.68 8.54 -9.99
C LEU A 242 -6.16 7.45 -9.06
N THR A 243 -5.40 6.52 -9.62
CA THR A 243 -4.59 5.56 -8.86
C THR A 243 -3.33 6.23 -8.30
N ALA A 244 -2.61 5.56 -7.41
CA ALA A 244 -1.27 5.98 -7.03
C ALA A 244 -0.35 6.09 -8.26
N PRO A 245 0.62 7.02 -8.25
CA PRO A 245 1.59 7.15 -9.33
C PRO A 245 2.65 6.04 -9.24
N VAL A 246 3.16 5.62 -10.39
CA VAL A 246 4.32 4.74 -10.50
C VAL A 246 5.29 5.30 -11.53
N LEU A 247 6.59 5.06 -11.33
CA LEU A 247 7.61 5.38 -12.33
C LEU A 247 7.79 4.19 -13.29
N TYR A 248 7.60 4.45 -14.58
CA TYR A 248 7.78 3.45 -15.62
C TYR A 248 8.44 4.08 -16.85
N ASN A 249 9.58 3.52 -17.25
CA ASN A 249 10.39 3.99 -18.40
C ASN A 249 10.62 5.52 -18.40
N GLY A 250 10.97 6.07 -17.22
CA GLY A 250 11.27 7.48 -17.06
C GLY A 250 10.06 8.42 -17.01
N ASN A 251 8.84 7.91 -17.01
CA ASN A 251 7.63 8.69 -16.87
C ASN A 251 6.87 8.31 -15.60
N LEU A 252 6.12 9.24 -15.04
CA LEU A 252 5.08 8.95 -14.08
C LEU A 252 3.87 8.38 -14.81
N VAL A 253 3.28 7.33 -14.27
CA VAL A 253 2.07 6.72 -14.83
C VAL A 253 1.00 6.63 -13.74
N VAL A 254 -0.23 7.07 -14.07
CA VAL A 254 -1.43 6.92 -13.26
C VAL A 254 -2.55 6.35 -14.11
N GLY A 255 -3.40 5.52 -13.52
CA GLY A 255 -4.66 5.08 -14.11
C GLY A 255 -5.82 5.93 -13.60
N ASP A 256 -6.97 5.88 -14.28
CA ASP A 256 -8.18 6.56 -13.82
C ASP A 256 -9.43 5.67 -13.84
N SER A 257 -10.48 6.14 -13.20
CA SER A 257 -11.75 5.41 -13.09
C SER A 257 -12.50 5.24 -14.40
N GLU A 258 -12.11 5.96 -15.44
CA GLU A 258 -12.65 5.81 -16.79
C GLU A 258 -11.83 4.84 -17.66
N GLY A 259 -10.70 4.33 -17.14
CA GLY A 259 -9.86 3.33 -17.80
C GLY A 259 -8.82 3.89 -18.76
N TYR A 260 -8.45 5.13 -18.56
CA TYR A 260 -7.27 5.70 -19.20
C TYR A 260 -6.03 5.49 -18.35
N MET A 261 -4.91 5.30 -19.02
CA MET A 261 -3.58 5.42 -18.45
C MET A 261 -2.97 6.73 -18.96
N HIS A 262 -2.33 7.47 -18.06
CA HIS A 262 -1.72 8.77 -18.34
C HIS A 262 -0.23 8.69 -18.03
N TRP A 263 0.59 9.00 -19.02
CA TRP A 263 2.05 9.14 -18.86
C TRP A 263 2.38 10.63 -18.74
N VAL A 264 3.08 10.98 -17.68
CA VAL A 264 3.39 12.36 -17.31
C VAL A 264 4.89 12.51 -17.13
N ASN A 265 5.46 13.57 -17.67
CA ASN A 265 6.87 13.89 -17.48
C ASN A 265 7.14 14.24 -16.01
N PRO A 266 8.05 13.53 -15.31
CA PRO A 266 8.32 13.78 -13.91
C PRO A 266 8.98 15.13 -13.62
N GLU A 267 9.60 15.78 -14.62
CA GLU A 267 10.30 17.04 -14.45
C GLU A 267 9.36 18.25 -14.35
N ASP A 268 8.28 18.25 -15.13
CA ASP A 268 7.43 19.42 -15.33
C ASP A 268 5.91 19.14 -15.27
N GLY A 269 5.49 17.87 -15.16
CA GLY A 269 4.09 17.48 -15.04
C GLY A 269 3.28 17.49 -16.35
N HIS A 270 3.91 17.69 -17.50
CA HIS A 270 3.21 17.67 -18.79
C HIS A 270 2.87 16.25 -19.23
N PHE A 271 1.74 16.08 -19.93
CA PHE A 271 1.39 14.79 -20.52
C PHE A 271 2.35 14.40 -21.62
N VAL A 272 2.90 13.21 -21.51
CA VAL A 272 3.69 12.54 -22.55
C VAL A 272 2.78 11.72 -23.44
N ALA A 273 1.81 11.01 -22.85
CA ALA A 273 0.83 10.21 -23.55
C ALA A 273 -0.41 9.94 -22.68
N GLN A 274 -1.51 9.62 -23.37
CA GLN A 274 -2.74 9.14 -22.77
C GLN A 274 -3.27 8.01 -23.63
N GLN A 275 -3.75 6.96 -23.01
CA GLN A 275 -4.28 5.79 -23.71
C GLN A 275 -5.49 5.23 -22.98
N LYS A 276 -6.59 5.06 -23.71
CA LYS A 276 -7.72 4.26 -23.24
C LYS A 276 -7.31 2.78 -23.29
N VAL A 277 -7.30 2.12 -22.15
CA VAL A 277 -6.87 0.72 -22.01
C VAL A 277 -8.07 -0.18 -21.72
N ASP A 278 -8.98 0.27 -20.85
CA ASP A 278 -10.12 -0.50 -20.41
C ASP A 278 -11.42 0.33 -20.42
N SER A 279 -12.58 -0.32 -20.45
CA SER A 279 -13.88 0.34 -20.39
C SER A 279 -14.48 0.36 -18.99
N SER A 280 -14.08 -0.54 -18.10
CA SER A 280 -14.59 -0.61 -16.73
C SER A 280 -13.87 0.36 -15.77
N GLY A 281 -12.65 0.76 -16.12
CA GLY A 281 -11.85 1.68 -15.34
C GLY A 281 -10.88 1.00 -14.36
N PHE A 282 -10.02 1.81 -13.72
CA PHE A 282 -9.03 1.37 -12.77
C PHE A 282 -9.34 1.89 -11.37
N LEU A 283 -9.09 1.07 -10.35
CA LEU A 283 -9.11 1.43 -8.93
C LEU A 283 -7.91 0.85 -8.17
N THR A 284 -7.16 -0.05 -8.81
CA THR A 284 -5.94 -0.64 -8.25
C THR A 284 -4.74 0.12 -8.76
N ASP A 285 -3.72 0.22 -7.93
CA ASP A 285 -2.49 0.90 -8.31
C ASP A 285 -1.71 0.09 -9.35
N PRO A 286 -1.11 0.74 -10.33
CA PRO A 286 -0.23 0.07 -11.29
C PRO A 286 1.06 -0.39 -10.59
N VAL A 287 1.59 -1.52 -11.06
CA VAL A 287 2.83 -2.11 -10.53
C VAL A 287 3.81 -2.35 -11.67
N VAL A 288 5.07 -2.03 -11.46
CA VAL A 288 6.14 -2.32 -12.42
C VAL A 288 6.83 -3.62 -12.00
N ALA A 289 6.80 -4.61 -12.88
CA ALA A 289 7.47 -5.90 -12.69
C ALA A 289 8.03 -6.42 -14.01
N ASP A 290 9.23 -6.96 -14.00
CA ASP A 290 9.92 -7.52 -15.16
C ASP A 290 9.89 -6.60 -16.40
N GLY A 291 10.09 -5.29 -16.19
CA GLY A 291 10.08 -4.29 -17.26
C GLY A 291 8.71 -4.03 -17.89
N LYS A 292 7.63 -4.50 -17.27
CA LYS A 292 6.25 -4.29 -17.69
C LYS A 292 5.50 -3.47 -16.65
N LEU A 293 4.57 -2.65 -17.11
CA LEU A 293 3.58 -2.01 -16.28
C LEU A 293 2.34 -2.91 -16.19
N LEU A 294 2.01 -3.34 -15.00
CA LEU A 294 0.85 -4.20 -14.73
C LEU A 294 -0.24 -3.37 -14.07
N ILE A 295 -1.49 -3.52 -14.52
CA ILE A 295 -2.64 -2.89 -13.88
C ILE A 295 -3.88 -3.79 -14.03
N GLN A 296 -4.69 -3.86 -12.97
CA GLN A 296 -5.95 -4.59 -12.99
C GLN A 296 -7.12 -3.64 -13.15
N ALA A 297 -8.00 -3.92 -14.10
CA ALA A 297 -9.25 -3.20 -14.29
C ALA A 297 -10.34 -3.65 -13.29
N LYS A 298 -11.39 -2.84 -13.13
CA LYS A 298 -12.51 -3.12 -12.21
C LYS A 298 -13.24 -4.43 -12.52
N ASP A 299 -13.26 -4.85 -13.77
CA ASP A 299 -13.87 -6.12 -14.20
C ASP A 299 -12.98 -7.35 -13.93
N GLY A 300 -11.78 -7.15 -13.36
CA GLY A 300 -10.80 -8.18 -13.04
C GLY A 300 -9.79 -8.45 -14.15
N THR A 301 -9.90 -7.81 -15.31
CA THR A 301 -8.93 -7.97 -16.39
C THR A 301 -7.56 -7.41 -16.00
N LEU A 302 -6.51 -8.19 -16.15
CA LEU A 302 -5.13 -7.77 -15.90
C LEU A 302 -4.45 -7.38 -17.22
N TYR A 303 -3.94 -6.16 -17.27
CA TYR A 303 -3.18 -5.65 -18.41
C TYR A 303 -1.68 -5.65 -18.09
N ALA A 304 -0.87 -6.06 -19.06
CA ALA A 304 0.58 -5.91 -19.03
C ALA A 304 0.97 -5.00 -20.20
N ILE A 305 1.45 -3.82 -19.88
CA ILE A 305 1.78 -2.78 -20.85
C ILE A 305 3.30 -2.72 -21.00
N THR A 306 3.76 -2.83 -22.24
CA THR A 306 5.16 -2.61 -22.63
C THR A 306 5.19 -1.43 -23.59
N ARG A 307 5.97 -0.42 -23.26
CA ARG A 307 6.09 0.80 -24.08
C ARG A 307 7.52 1.26 -24.15
#